data_17755cbbcecc00a1a82417741a98224b
#
_entry.id   17755cbbcecc00a1a82417741a98224b
#
_cell.length_a   1.000
_cell.length_b   1.000
_cell.length_c   1.000
_cell.angle_alpha   90.00
_cell.angle_beta   90.00
_cell.angle_gamma   90.00
#
_symmetry.space_group_name_H-M   'P 1'
#
loop_
_entity.id
_entity.type
_entity.pdbx_description
1 polymer ?
#
loop_
_entity_poly.entity_id
_entity_poly.type
_entity_poly.pdbx_seq_one_letter_code
_entity_poly.pdbx_strand_id
1 'polypeptide(L)'
;MNTIQRRAVMVLATGLLASAAFAQTAPVKVGSKIDTEGKLLGNVIALALEANGIKVENKSALGNTKIMRSAIIVGEIDIYPEYTGNGAFIFGEETNVAWKNAKAGYERVKTLDLAKNKIVWLEPSPANNTWTIAVRKDIATANKLKTLEDLGKWVSGGGQFKLAASAEFVERSDALPAFQTAYGFKLKPEQILTLAGGDTATTIRAAAEKTSGVNAAMAYGTDGPVAALGLVIMEDTKSVQPIYAPAPIVREEVLAKNPKIKTILEPIFKALDGATLQALNAKIQIEGQDAKKVAGDFLKSKGLIK
;
A
#
# COMPACT_ATOMS: atom_id res chain seq x y z
N MET A 1 83.96 22.93 42.86
CA MET A 1 83.60 23.82 41.78
C MET A 1 82.53 23.11 41.00
N ASN A 2 81.26 23.55 41.12
CA ASN A 2 80.07 22.79 40.89
C ASN A 2 79.42 23.16 39.57
N THR A 3 79.22 22.16 38.75
CA THR A 3 78.44 22.21 37.48
C THR A 3 76.99 21.91 37.78
N ILE A 4 76.14 22.90 37.61
CA ILE A 4 74.70 22.77 37.79
C ILE A 4 74.10 22.20 36.48
N GLN A 5 73.60 20.97 36.55
CA GLN A 5 72.83 20.36 35.45
C GLN A 5 71.38 20.89 35.46
N ARG A 6 70.99 21.60 34.40
CA ARG A 6 69.61 21.96 34.13
C ARG A 6 68.93 20.79 33.42
N ARG A 7 68.02 20.12 34.12
CA ARG A 7 67.12 19.14 33.54
C ARG A 7 65.93 19.87 32.88
N ALA A 8 65.86 19.81 31.56
CA ALA A 8 64.70 20.23 30.82
C ALA A 8 63.62 19.15 30.95
N VAL A 9 62.48 19.49 31.51
CA VAL A 9 61.28 18.64 31.54
C VAL A 9 60.48 18.89 30.23
N MET A 10 60.52 17.94 29.33
CA MET A 10 59.71 17.95 28.12
C MET A 10 58.32 17.39 28.51
N VAL A 11 57.30 18.27 28.57
CA VAL A 11 55.91 17.86 28.72
C VAL A 11 55.40 17.49 27.33
N LEU A 12 55.25 16.18 27.09
CA LEU A 12 54.51 15.68 25.91
C LEU A 12 53.03 15.87 26.19
N ALA A 13 52.42 16.86 25.55
CA ALA A 13 50.99 17.00 25.43
C ALA A 13 50.47 16.02 24.40
N THR A 14 50.07 14.82 24.81
CA THR A 14 49.33 13.89 23.94
C THR A 14 47.90 14.40 23.80
N GLY A 15 47.65 15.11 22.67
CA GLY A 15 46.32 15.48 22.25
C GLY A 15 45.52 14.22 21.89
N LEU A 16 44.60 13.77 22.75
CA LEU A 16 43.56 12.83 22.39
C LEU A 16 42.62 13.52 21.39
N LEU A 17 42.84 13.29 20.08
CA LEU A 17 41.85 13.50 19.06
C LEU A 17 40.76 12.42 19.27
N ALA A 18 39.73 12.77 20.04
CA ALA A 18 38.51 12.01 20.10
C ALA A 18 37.86 12.07 18.71
N SER A 19 38.19 11.12 17.85
CA SER A 19 37.45 10.85 16.62
C SER A 19 36.02 10.51 17.05
N ALA A 20 35.11 11.48 16.97
CA ALA A 20 33.68 11.22 17.01
C ALA A 20 33.38 10.32 15.81
N ALA A 21 33.44 9.03 16.01
CA ALA A 21 32.91 8.07 15.07
C ALA A 21 31.41 8.40 14.95
N PHE A 22 31.03 9.12 13.93
CA PHE A 22 29.63 9.21 13.51
C PHE A 22 29.20 7.77 13.28
N ALA A 23 28.51 7.20 14.24
CA ALA A 23 27.89 5.91 14.09
C ALA A 23 26.98 6.01 12.85
N GLN A 24 27.42 5.42 11.76
CA GLN A 24 26.71 5.42 10.51
C GLN A 24 25.40 4.70 10.76
N THR A 25 24.30 5.45 10.88
CA THR A 25 22.99 4.86 11.08
C THR A 25 22.71 3.84 9.97
N ALA A 26 22.33 2.62 10.38
CA ALA A 26 21.94 1.59 9.42
C ALA A 26 20.87 2.13 8.46
N PRO A 27 20.86 1.72 7.19
CA PRO A 27 19.85 2.16 6.25
C PRO A 27 18.45 1.74 6.70
N VAL A 28 17.46 2.59 6.45
CA VAL A 28 16.04 2.29 6.67
C VAL A 28 15.58 1.36 5.55
N LYS A 29 15.08 0.18 5.92
CA LYS A 29 14.60 -0.84 4.98
C LYS A 29 13.17 -0.51 4.59
N VAL A 30 12.98 -0.02 3.36
CA VAL A 30 11.66 0.34 2.82
C VAL A 30 11.10 -0.82 2.01
N GLY A 31 9.97 -1.39 2.46
CA GLY A 31 9.26 -2.44 1.74
C GLY A 31 8.09 -1.93 0.93
N SER A 32 7.52 -2.79 0.10
CA SER A 32 6.22 -2.55 -0.53
C SER A 32 5.50 -3.84 -0.89
N LYS A 33 4.17 -3.75 -1.01
CA LYS A 33 3.37 -4.83 -1.62
C LYS A 33 3.76 -5.02 -3.08
N ILE A 34 3.37 -6.16 -3.64
CA ILE A 34 3.71 -6.56 -5.01
C ILE A 34 2.84 -5.88 -6.08
N ASP A 35 1.67 -5.35 -5.70
CA ASP A 35 0.77 -4.65 -6.61
C ASP A 35 1.34 -3.31 -7.10
N THR A 36 0.72 -2.75 -8.13
CA THR A 36 1.19 -1.51 -8.78
C THR A 36 1.26 -0.33 -7.81
N GLU A 37 0.19 -0.08 -7.05
CA GLU A 37 0.15 1.05 -6.11
C GLU A 37 1.09 0.83 -4.93
N GLY A 38 1.22 -0.40 -4.44
CA GLY A 38 2.19 -0.75 -3.42
C GLY A 38 3.61 -0.41 -3.85
N LYS A 39 4.02 -0.79 -5.07
CA LYS A 39 5.33 -0.45 -5.65
C LYS A 39 5.51 1.06 -5.81
N LEU A 40 4.49 1.76 -6.30
CA LEU A 40 4.52 3.21 -6.44
C LEU A 40 4.77 3.88 -5.09
N LEU A 41 3.95 3.59 -4.09
CA LEU A 41 4.02 4.20 -2.76
C LEU A 41 5.31 3.83 -2.00
N GLY A 42 5.80 2.59 -2.15
CA GLY A 42 7.09 2.18 -1.60
C GLY A 42 8.24 2.99 -2.18
N ASN A 43 8.25 3.25 -3.51
CA ASN A 43 9.24 4.11 -4.14
C ASN A 43 9.07 5.59 -3.76
N VAL A 44 7.84 6.07 -3.56
CA VAL A 44 7.60 7.42 -3.02
C VAL A 44 8.26 7.57 -1.65
N ILE A 45 8.08 6.62 -0.74
CA ILE A 45 8.72 6.63 0.58
C ILE A 45 10.25 6.61 0.43
N ALA A 46 10.79 5.66 -0.34
CA ALA A 46 12.23 5.49 -0.50
C ALA A 46 12.90 6.77 -1.04
N LEU A 47 12.40 7.30 -2.15
CA LEU A 47 12.96 8.51 -2.78
C LEU A 47 12.83 9.75 -1.89
N ALA A 48 11.73 9.90 -1.16
CA ALA A 48 11.54 11.00 -0.24
C ALA A 48 12.54 10.96 0.92
N LEU A 49 12.78 9.79 1.49
CA LEU A 49 13.77 9.62 2.56
C LEU A 49 15.18 9.85 2.06
N GLU A 50 15.56 9.29 0.89
CA GLU A 50 16.87 9.50 0.26
C GLU A 50 17.15 10.99 -0.02
N ALA A 51 16.18 11.71 -0.59
CA ALA A 51 16.30 13.13 -0.89
C ALA A 51 16.50 14.00 0.36
N ASN A 52 16.09 13.49 1.53
CA ASN A 52 16.28 14.16 2.82
C ASN A 52 17.47 13.60 3.64
N GLY A 53 18.38 12.87 2.99
CA GLY A 53 19.65 12.41 3.57
C GLY A 53 19.51 11.17 4.47
N ILE A 54 18.38 10.49 4.46
CA ILE A 54 18.20 9.20 5.16
C ILE A 54 18.63 8.08 4.21
N LYS A 55 19.60 7.26 4.62
CA LYS A 55 20.02 6.09 3.83
C LYS A 55 18.89 5.07 3.77
N VAL A 56 18.61 4.55 2.59
CA VAL A 56 17.54 3.59 2.34
C VAL A 56 18.08 2.30 1.72
N GLU A 57 17.55 1.17 2.20
CA GLU A 57 17.61 -0.11 1.52
C GLU A 57 16.22 -0.40 0.96
N ASN A 58 16.05 -0.33 -0.36
CA ASN A 58 14.76 -0.55 -1.00
C ASN A 58 14.47 -2.05 -1.19
N LYS A 59 13.45 -2.55 -0.49
CA LYS A 59 12.94 -3.93 -0.54
C LYS A 59 11.52 -3.97 -1.11
N SER A 60 11.32 -3.32 -2.27
CA SER A 60 10.01 -3.27 -2.92
C SER A 60 9.52 -4.64 -3.41
N ALA A 61 8.20 -4.77 -3.56
CA ALA A 61 7.53 -5.91 -4.19
C ALA A 61 7.74 -7.25 -3.47
N LEU A 62 7.73 -7.27 -2.13
CA LEU A 62 7.95 -8.49 -1.35
C LEU A 62 6.77 -9.46 -1.40
N GLY A 63 5.53 -8.98 -1.40
CA GLY A 63 4.37 -9.85 -1.42
C GLY A 63 3.05 -9.18 -1.04
N ASN A 64 2.08 -9.99 -0.63
CA ASN A 64 0.76 -9.55 -0.20
C ASN A 64 0.76 -9.06 1.26
N THR A 65 -0.42 -8.69 1.77
CA THR A 65 -0.61 -8.17 3.14
C THR A 65 0.00 -9.08 4.21
N LYS A 66 -0.21 -10.40 4.15
CA LYS A 66 0.34 -11.34 5.15
C LYS A 66 1.87 -11.34 5.18
N ILE A 67 2.50 -11.35 4.01
CA ILE A 67 3.96 -11.33 3.86
C ILE A 67 4.53 -10.02 4.41
N MET A 68 3.95 -8.89 4.02
CA MET A 68 4.38 -7.57 4.48
C MET A 68 4.27 -7.40 6.00
N ARG A 69 3.16 -7.87 6.58
CA ARG A 69 2.96 -7.85 8.03
C ARG A 69 4.00 -8.67 8.78
N SER A 70 4.28 -9.87 8.29
CA SER A 70 5.34 -10.70 8.89
C SER A 70 6.70 -10.01 8.81
N ALA A 71 7.07 -9.47 7.65
CA ALA A 71 8.36 -8.84 7.43
C ALA A 71 8.60 -7.60 8.34
N ILE A 72 7.58 -6.75 8.54
CA ILE A 72 7.76 -5.59 9.43
C ILE A 72 7.81 -5.99 10.90
N ILE A 73 7.03 -6.98 11.33
CA ILE A 73 7.01 -7.43 12.72
C ILE A 73 8.36 -8.04 13.12
N VAL A 74 8.99 -8.83 12.24
CA VAL A 74 10.30 -9.44 12.53
C VAL A 74 11.49 -8.54 12.18
N GLY A 75 11.26 -7.32 11.62
CA GLY A 75 12.30 -6.35 11.30
C GLY A 75 13.09 -6.64 10.02
N GLU A 76 12.55 -7.44 9.11
CA GLU A 76 13.10 -7.59 7.76
C GLU A 76 12.92 -6.32 6.94
N ILE A 77 11.84 -5.56 7.21
CA ILE A 77 11.62 -4.21 6.74
C ILE A 77 11.32 -3.28 7.93
N ASP A 78 11.53 -1.99 7.76
CA ASP A 78 11.38 -0.97 8.80
C ASP A 78 10.14 -0.08 8.57
N ILE A 79 9.76 0.11 7.32
CA ILE A 79 8.66 0.96 6.89
C ILE A 79 8.07 0.45 5.57
N TYR A 80 6.77 0.53 5.40
CA TYR A 80 6.09 0.33 4.11
C TYR A 80 4.73 1.04 4.07
N PRO A 81 4.14 1.26 2.87
CA PRO A 81 2.77 1.75 2.75
C PRO A 81 1.77 0.63 3.04
N GLU A 82 0.93 0.82 4.04
CA GLU A 82 -0.20 -0.07 4.37
C GLU A 82 -1.51 0.71 4.29
N TYR A 83 -2.64 0.03 4.32
CA TYR A 83 -3.97 0.61 4.16
C TYR A 83 -4.78 0.43 5.44
N THR A 84 -5.41 1.51 5.92
CA THR A 84 -6.13 1.51 7.21
C THR A 84 -7.15 0.39 7.34
N GLY A 85 -7.90 0.09 6.27
CA GLY A 85 -8.92 -0.96 6.25
C GLY A 85 -8.38 -2.37 6.47
N ASN A 86 -7.09 -2.62 6.15
CA ASN A 86 -6.48 -3.91 6.45
C ASN A 86 -6.41 -4.20 7.96
N GLY A 87 -6.57 -3.16 8.81
CA GLY A 87 -6.70 -3.34 10.25
C GLY A 87 -7.83 -4.28 10.65
N ALA A 88 -8.94 -4.27 9.92
CA ALA A 88 -10.05 -5.20 10.12
C ALA A 88 -9.57 -6.66 10.09
N PHE A 89 -8.89 -7.03 9.02
CA PHE A 89 -8.33 -8.37 8.81
C PHE A 89 -7.14 -8.67 9.74
N ILE A 90 -6.20 -7.73 9.89
CA ILE A 90 -4.97 -7.92 10.68
C ILE A 90 -5.30 -8.20 12.16
N PHE A 91 -6.35 -7.60 12.68
CA PHE A 91 -6.73 -7.71 14.10
C PHE A 91 -7.95 -8.61 14.36
N GLY A 92 -8.54 -9.22 13.31
CA GLY A 92 -9.70 -10.10 13.43
C GLY A 92 -10.97 -9.35 13.85
N GLU A 93 -11.17 -8.15 13.31
CA GLU A 93 -12.26 -7.24 13.67
C GLU A 93 -13.13 -6.84 12.46
N GLU A 94 -13.31 -7.74 11.51
CA GLU A 94 -13.97 -7.48 10.21
C GLU A 94 -15.40 -6.95 10.35
N THR A 95 -16.06 -7.28 11.45
CA THR A 95 -17.44 -6.81 11.74
C THR A 95 -17.51 -5.45 12.43
N ASN A 96 -16.39 -4.87 12.82
CA ASN A 96 -16.36 -3.59 13.53
C ASN A 96 -16.66 -2.42 12.59
N VAL A 97 -17.73 -1.67 12.89
CA VAL A 97 -18.18 -0.53 12.06
C VAL A 97 -17.19 0.62 11.96
N ALA A 98 -16.20 0.69 12.86
CA ALA A 98 -15.17 1.72 12.80
C ALA A 98 -14.41 1.71 11.46
N TRP A 99 -14.25 0.54 10.84
CA TRP A 99 -13.57 0.40 9.55
C TRP A 99 -14.31 1.02 8.37
N LYS A 100 -15.60 1.34 8.53
CA LYS A 100 -16.43 2.04 7.53
C LYS A 100 -16.28 3.57 7.57
N ASN A 101 -15.49 4.10 8.51
CA ASN A 101 -15.22 5.52 8.66
C ASN A 101 -13.70 5.76 8.63
N ALA A 102 -13.25 6.67 7.76
CA ALA A 102 -11.81 6.91 7.56
C ALA A 102 -11.08 7.29 8.85
N LYS A 103 -11.64 8.22 9.63
CA LYS A 103 -11.03 8.68 10.88
C LYS A 103 -11.07 7.60 11.97
N ALA A 104 -12.24 7.00 12.17
CA ALA A 104 -12.39 5.95 13.20
C ALA A 104 -11.52 4.73 12.91
N GLY A 105 -11.45 4.27 11.63
CA GLY A 105 -10.60 3.17 11.21
C GLY A 105 -9.12 3.47 11.40
N TYR A 106 -8.68 4.68 11.05
CA TYR A 106 -7.31 5.12 11.27
C TYR A 106 -6.93 5.13 12.75
N GLU A 107 -7.71 5.79 13.61
CA GLU A 107 -7.42 5.86 15.05
C GLU A 107 -7.42 4.46 15.69
N ARG A 108 -8.28 3.57 15.22
CA ARG A 108 -8.34 2.21 15.71
C ARG A 108 -7.10 1.41 15.31
N VAL A 109 -6.72 1.38 14.03
CA VAL A 109 -5.53 0.64 13.59
C VAL A 109 -4.25 1.17 14.23
N LYS A 110 -4.10 2.48 14.32
CA LYS A 110 -2.99 3.16 14.97
C LYS A 110 -2.83 2.73 16.44
N THR A 111 -3.94 2.71 17.19
CA THR A 111 -3.93 2.30 18.60
C THR A 111 -3.59 0.82 18.76
N LEU A 112 -4.23 -0.05 17.98
CA LEU A 112 -4.04 -1.49 18.07
C LEU A 112 -2.62 -1.90 17.69
N ASP A 113 -2.09 -1.34 16.61
CA ASP A 113 -0.79 -1.74 16.07
C ASP A 113 0.38 -1.23 16.92
N LEU A 114 0.27 -0.02 17.46
CA LEU A 114 1.24 0.49 18.41
C LEU A 114 1.28 -0.38 19.69
N ALA A 115 0.12 -0.70 20.23
CA ALA A 115 0.03 -1.49 21.46
C ALA A 115 0.56 -2.92 21.29
N LYS A 116 0.16 -3.59 20.20
CA LYS A 116 0.45 -5.02 19.99
C LYS A 116 1.81 -5.27 19.33
N ASN A 117 2.21 -4.43 18.37
CA ASN A 117 3.34 -4.72 17.48
C ASN A 117 4.44 -3.65 17.49
N LYS A 118 4.26 -2.55 18.25
CA LYS A 118 5.19 -1.41 18.24
C LYS A 118 5.37 -0.82 16.83
N ILE A 119 4.28 -0.75 16.08
CA ILE A 119 4.22 -0.16 14.75
C ILE A 119 3.41 1.14 14.83
N VAL A 120 4.02 2.22 14.35
CA VAL A 120 3.42 3.55 14.30
C VAL A 120 2.81 3.77 12.93
N TRP A 121 1.54 4.14 12.88
CA TRP A 121 0.86 4.60 11.68
C TRP A 121 0.99 6.12 11.58
N LEU A 122 1.58 6.62 10.49
CA LEU A 122 1.61 8.04 10.18
C LEU A 122 0.27 8.46 9.55
N GLU A 123 0.10 9.78 9.32
CA GLU A 123 -1.14 10.30 8.76
C GLU A 123 -1.45 9.69 7.38
N PRO A 124 -2.68 9.20 7.17
CA PRO A 124 -3.06 8.57 5.92
C PRO A 124 -3.30 9.59 4.80
N SER A 125 -3.21 9.13 3.58
CA SER A 125 -3.71 9.80 2.40
C SER A 125 -5.24 9.94 2.45
N PRO A 126 -5.84 10.97 1.82
CA PRO A 126 -7.30 11.10 1.71
C PRO A 126 -7.93 10.15 0.67
N ALA A 127 -7.14 9.33 -0.01
CA ALA A 127 -7.63 8.34 -0.97
C ALA A 127 -8.28 7.13 -0.29
N ASN A 128 -9.11 6.42 -1.04
CA ASN A 128 -9.69 5.13 -0.64
C ASN A 128 -9.42 4.08 -1.72
N ASN A 129 -8.45 3.22 -1.47
CA ASN A 129 -8.08 2.07 -2.31
C ASN A 129 -8.96 0.85 -1.95
N THR A 130 -10.28 1.01 -1.97
CA THR A 130 -11.19 -0.07 -1.60
C THR A 130 -11.25 -1.16 -2.66
N TRP A 131 -11.41 -2.41 -2.26
CA TRP A 131 -11.73 -3.48 -3.19
C TRP A 131 -13.09 -3.28 -3.83
N THR A 132 -13.16 -3.61 -5.12
CA THR A 132 -14.39 -3.60 -5.89
C THR A 132 -14.37 -4.69 -6.98
N ILE A 133 -15.52 -4.89 -7.61
CA ILE A 133 -15.66 -5.72 -8.81
C ILE A 133 -15.97 -4.80 -9.98
N ALA A 134 -15.14 -4.86 -11.02
CA ALA A 134 -15.38 -4.19 -12.28
C ALA A 134 -15.88 -5.19 -13.33
N VAL A 135 -16.93 -4.85 -14.05
CA VAL A 135 -17.54 -5.69 -15.10
C VAL A 135 -17.31 -5.03 -16.47
N ARG A 136 -17.08 -5.82 -17.49
CA ARG A 136 -16.96 -5.29 -18.86
C ARG A 136 -18.20 -4.48 -19.24
N LYS A 137 -17.96 -3.32 -19.86
CA LYS A 137 -18.99 -2.35 -20.21
C LYS A 137 -20.09 -2.93 -21.12
N ASP A 138 -19.74 -3.79 -22.06
CA ASP A 138 -20.72 -4.48 -22.94
C ASP A 138 -21.66 -5.37 -22.12
N ILE A 139 -21.14 -6.16 -21.18
CA ILE A 139 -21.93 -7.01 -20.28
C ILE A 139 -22.75 -6.17 -19.30
N ALA A 140 -22.15 -5.16 -18.68
CA ALA A 140 -22.83 -4.27 -17.74
C ALA A 140 -24.01 -3.54 -18.42
N THR A 141 -23.81 -3.04 -19.64
CA THR A 141 -24.85 -2.33 -20.40
C THR A 141 -25.98 -3.27 -20.81
N ALA A 142 -25.64 -4.45 -21.38
CA ALA A 142 -26.64 -5.43 -21.84
C ALA A 142 -27.53 -5.93 -20.72
N ASN A 143 -27.00 -6.05 -19.50
CA ASN A 143 -27.72 -6.57 -18.33
C ASN A 143 -28.11 -5.49 -17.31
N LYS A 144 -27.92 -4.20 -17.65
CA LYS A 144 -28.25 -3.03 -16.82
C LYS A 144 -27.60 -3.06 -15.44
N LEU A 145 -26.38 -3.59 -15.35
CA LEU A 145 -25.63 -3.68 -14.10
C LEU A 145 -24.97 -2.34 -13.77
N LYS A 146 -25.20 -1.83 -12.56
CA LYS A 146 -24.60 -0.62 -12.01
C LYS A 146 -24.03 -0.83 -10.62
N THR A 147 -24.69 -1.70 -9.84
CA THR A 147 -24.37 -1.95 -8.44
C THR A 147 -24.01 -3.41 -8.21
N LEU A 148 -23.38 -3.71 -7.08
CA LEU A 148 -23.14 -5.09 -6.64
C LEU A 148 -24.45 -5.82 -6.35
N GLU A 149 -25.54 -5.11 -6.05
CA GLU A 149 -26.86 -5.70 -5.91
C GLU A 149 -27.42 -6.18 -7.25
N ASP A 150 -27.28 -5.36 -8.32
CA ASP A 150 -27.65 -5.77 -9.69
C ASP A 150 -26.83 -6.99 -10.12
N LEU A 151 -25.52 -6.95 -9.88
CA LEU A 151 -24.61 -8.04 -10.15
C LEU A 151 -25.03 -9.32 -9.44
N GLY A 152 -25.31 -9.23 -8.14
CA GLY A 152 -25.74 -10.38 -7.33
C GLY A 152 -27.02 -11.02 -7.86
N LYS A 153 -28.04 -10.21 -8.20
CA LYS A 153 -29.29 -10.68 -8.83
C LYS A 153 -29.02 -11.36 -10.18
N TRP A 154 -28.19 -10.76 -11.02
CA TRP A 154 -27.86 -11.30 -12.34
C TRP A 154 -27.12 -12.64 -12.25
N VAL A 155 -26.09 -12.73 -11.37
CA VAL A 155 -25.33 -13.97 -11.15
C VAL A 155 -26.20 -15.08 -10.62
N SER A 156 -27.03 -14.80 -9.60
CA SER A 156 -27.95 -15.78 -8.98
C SER A 156 -29.05 -16.23 -9.94
N GLY A 157 -29.43 -15.38 -10.92
CA GLY A 157 -30.36 -15.68 -12.00
C GLY A 157 -29.76 -16.50 -13.15
N GLY A 158 -28.51 -16.97 -13.02
CA GLY A 158 -27.84 -17.77 -14.07
C GLY A 158 -27.05 -16.95 -15.09
N GLY A 159 -26.76 -15.70 -14.80
CA GLY A 159 -25.92 -14.85 -15.65
C GLY A 159 -24.54 -15.45 -15.88
N GLN A 160 -24.04 -15.33 -17.11
CA GLN A 160 -22.72 -15.85 -17.51
C GLN A 160 -21.62 -14.96 -16.95
N PHE A 161 -21.29 -15.16 -15.67
CA PHE A 161 -20.30 -14.37 -14.93
C PHE A 161 -19.03 -15.19 -14.67
N LYS A 162 -17.88 -14.60 -14.99
CA LYS A 162 -16.56 -15.16 -14.63
C LYS A 162 -15.61 -14.04 -14.22
N LEU A 163 -15.04 -14.17 -13.02
CA LEU A 163 -14.21 -13.19 -12.35
C LEU A 163 -12.72 -13.55 -12.44
N ALA A 164 -11.88 -12.60 -12.83
CA ALA A 164 -10.44 -12.67 -12.56
C ALA A 164 -10.13 -11.97 -11.24
N ALA A 165 -9.44 -12.67 -10.34
CA ALA A 165 -9.13 -12.13 -9.01
C ALA A 165 -7.84 -12.72 -8.44
N SER A 166 -7.26 -12.06 -7.43
CA SER A 166 -6.15 -12.62 -6.65
C SER A 166 -6.62 -13.67 -5.66
N ALA A 167 -5.71 -14.57 -5.26
CA ALA A 167 -5.99 -15.53 -4.19
C ALA A 167 -6.38 -14.81 -2.88
N GLU A 168 -5.71 -13.71 -2.54
CA GLU A 168 -6.05 -12.91 -1.34
C GLU A 168 -7.49 -12.42 -1.37
N PHE A 169 -7.97 -11.88 -2.49
CA PHE A 169 -9.36 -11.42 -2.63
C PHE A 169 -10.36 -12.56 -2.56
N VAL A 170 -10.05 -13.71 -3.12
CA VAL A 170 -10.94 -14.89 -3.14
C VAL A 170 -11.09 -15.52 -1.76
N GLU A 171 -9.99 -15.55 -0.98
CA GLU A 171 -9.92 -16.31 0.28
C GLU A 171 -10.26 -15.49 1.53
N ARG A 172 -9.98 -14.19 1.53
CA ARG A 172 -10.23 -13.34 2.70
C ARG A 172 -11.70 -13.19 2.98
N SER A 173 -12.08 -13.42 4.25
CA SER A 173 -13.47 -13.34 4.73
C SER A 173 -14.13 -11.97 4.50
N ASP A 174 -13.34 -10.91 4.55
CA ASP A 174 -13.77 -9.51 4.37
C ASP A 174 -13.74 -9.01 2.91
N ALA A 175 -13.37 -9.86 1.94
CA ALA A 175 -13.30 -9.52 0.52
C ALA A 175 -14.41 -10.18 -0.31
N LEU A 176 -14.13 -11.07 -1.28
CA LEU A 176 -15.13 -11.71 -2.11
C LEU A 176 -16.20 -12.47 -1.28
N PRO A 177 -15.87 -13.22 -0.22
CA PRO A 177 -16.89 -13.85 0.62
C PRO A 177 -17.87 -12.86 1.26
N ALA A 178 -17.39 -11.69 1.69
CA ALA A 178 -18.26 -10.64 2.23
C ALA A 178 -19.20 -10.06 1.16
N PHE A 179 -18.69 -9.79 -0.05
CA PHE A 179 -19.56 -9.37 -1.16
C PHE A 179 -20.61 -10.42 -1.50
N GLN A 180 -20.23 -11.69 -1.60
CA GLN A 180 -21.15 -12.78 -1.89
C GLN A 180 -22.28 -12.88 -0.84
N THR A 181 -21.93 -12.79 0.44
CA THR A 181 -22.89 -12.82 1.55
C THR A 181 -23.83 -11.62 1.52
N ALA A 182 -23.28 -10.42 1.38
CA ALA A 182 -24.05 -9.18 1.45
C ALA A 182 -25.02 -9.00 0.25
N TYR A 183 -24.58 -9.42 -0.93
CA TYR A 183 -25.33 -9.23 -2.18
C TYR A 183 -26.03 -10.49 -2.70
N GLY A 184 -26.01 -11.58 -1.92
CA GLY A 184 -26.83 -12.77 -2.16
C GLY A 184 -26.44 -13.58 -3.40
N PHE A 185 -25.16 -13.67 -3.72
CA PHE A 185 -24.66 -14.54 -4.80
C PHE A 185 -23.53 -15.45 -4.31
N LYS A 186 -23.23 -16.48 -5.08
CA LYS A 186 -22.12 -17.39 -4.81
C LYS A 186 -21.50 -17.84 -6.13
N LEU A 187 -20.21 -17.65 -6.26
CA LEU A 187 -19.45 -18.11 -7.42
C LEU A 187 -19.00 -19.56 -7.23
N LYS A 188 -19.09 -20.34 -8.29
CA LYS A 188 -18.51 -21.67 -8.36
C LYS A 188 -17.01 -21.57 -8.71
N PRO A 189 -16.18 -22.58 -8.42
CA PRO A 189 -14.74 -22.53 -8.74
C PRO A 189 -14.44 -22.22 -10.21
N GLU A 190 -15.22 -22.77 -11.15
CA GLU A 190 -15.06 -22.54 -12.58
C GLU A 190 -15.41 -21.10 -13.02
N GLN A 191 -16.10 -20.35 -12.18
CA GLN A 191 -16.41 -18.93 -12.39
C GLN A 191 -15.32 -17.98 -11.88
N ILE A 192 -14.22 -18.51 -11.35
CA ILE A 192 -13.12 -17.74 -10.81
C ILE A 192 -11.82 -18.12 -11.53
N LEU A 193 -11.17 -17.15 -12.14
CA LEU A 193 -9.79 -17.25 -12.61
C LEU A 193 -8.90 -16.62 -11.54
N THR A 194 -8.28 -17.46 -10.70
CA THR A 194 -7.34 -16.97 -9.69
C THR A 194 -5.99 -16.70 -10.32
N LEU A 195 -5.50 -15.47 -10.17
CA LEU A 195 -4.22 -15.00 -10.66
C LEU A 195 -3.24 -14.77 -9.49
N ALA A 196 -1.99 -15.11 -9.70
CA ALA A 196 -0.96 -14.87 -8.70
C ALA A 196 -0.65 -13.38 -8.55
N GLY A 197 -0.27 -12.97 -7.33
CA GLY A 197 0.36 -11.67 -7.08
C GLY A 197 -0.56 -10.51 -6.71
N GLY A 198 -1.86 -10.60 -6.89
CA GLY A 198 -2.81 -9.55 -6.44
C GLY A 198 -2.77 -8.23 -7.24
N ASP A 199 -2.07 -8.18 -8.38
CA ASP A 199 -1.98 -7.00 -9.23
C ASP A 199 -3.25 -6.85 -10.08
N THR A 200 -4.03 -5.81 -9.82
CA THR A 200 -5.27 -5.49 -10.54
C THR A 200 -5.06 -5.13 -11.99
N ALA A 201 -3.88 -4.67 -12.40
CA ALA A 201 -3.56 -4.50 -13.82
C ALA A 201 -3.75 -5.82 -14.60
N THR A 202 -3.36 -6.94 -13.98
CA THR A 202 -3.50 -8.27 -14.61
C THR A 202 -4.95 -8.73 -14.63
N THR A 203 -5.72 -8.54 -13.55
CA THR A 203 -7.13 -8.94 -13.48
C THR A 203 -8.01 -8.11 -14.43
N ILE A 204 -7.79 -6.79 -14.47
CA ILE A 204 -8.50 -5.86 -15.35
C ILE A 204 -8.20 -6.18 -16.82
N ARG A 205 -6.94 -6.43 -17.16
CA ARG A 205 -6.54 -6.83 -18.53
C ARG A 205 -7.16 -8.17 -18.91
N ALA A 206 -7.15 -9.16 -18.02
CA ALA A 206 -7.77 -10.46 -18.28
C ALA A 206 -9.27 -10.33 -18.62
N ALA A 207 -10.00 -9.45 -17.92
CA ALA A 207 -11.40 -9.17 -18.22
C ALA A 207 -11.58 -8.41 -19.54
N ALA A 208 -10.76 -7.41 -19.82
CA ALA A 208 -10.79 -6.64 -21.07
C ALA A 208 -10.56 -7.52 -22.30
N GLU A 209 -9.57 -8.41 -22.21
CA GLU A 209 -9.15 -9.33 -23.29
C GLU A 209 -9.98 -10.63 -23.34
N LYS A 210 -10.93 -10.84 -22.40
CA LYS A 210 -11.75 -12.05 -22.29
C LYS A 210 -10.93 -13.33 -22.07
N THR A 211 -9.79 -13.22 -21.40
CA THR A 211 -8.90 -14.35 -21.15
C THR A 211 -9.65 -15.48 -20.44
N SER A 212 -9.65 -16.69 -20.98
CA SER A 212 -10.39 -17.84 -20.44
C SER A 212 -11.87 -17.59 -20.19
N GLY A 213 -12.50 -16.68 -20.95
CA GLY A 213 -13.92 -16.32 -20.81
C GLY A 213 -14.23 -15.39 -19.65
N VAL A 214 -13.23 -14.78 -19.02
CA VAL A 214 -13.42 -13.78 -17.96
C VAL A 214 -14.13 -12.53 -18.49
N ASN A 215 -15.09 -12.02 -17.75
CA ASN A 215 -15.84 -10.81 -18.07
C ASN A 215 -15.96 -9.81 -16.93
N ALA A 216 -15.32 -10.12 -15.80
CA ALA A 216 -15.23 -9.25 -14.65
C ALA A 216 -13.85 -9.37 -13.99
N ALA A 217 -13.44 -8.34 -13.29
CA ALA A 217 -12.16 -8.25 -12.60
C ALA A 217 -12.31 -7.78 -11.16
N MET A 218 -11.51 -8.34 -10.26
CA MET A 218 -11.16 -7.65 -9.03
C MET A 218 -10.40 -6.37 -9.40
N ALA A 219 -10.81 -5.26 -8.82
CA ALA A 219 -10.21 -3.95 -9.02
C ALA A 219 -10.13 -3.19 -7.69
N TYR A 220 -9.42 -2.08 -7.70
CA TYR A 220 -9.39 -1.12 -6.59
C TYR A 220 -10.02 0.21 -6.99
N GLY A 221 -10.50 0.95 -5.99
CA GLY A 221 -11.06 2.29 -6.20
C GLY A 221 -10.09 3.32 -6.79
N THR A 222 -8.79 3.08 -6.67
CA THR A 222 -7.72 3.92 -7.21
C THR A 222 -7.12 3.41 -8.53
N ASP A 223 -7.70 2.36 -9.14
CA ASP A 223 -7.25 1.83 -10.42
C ASP A 223 -7.64 2.74 -11.60
N GLY A 224 -6.65 3.33 -12.24
CA GLY A 224 -6.83 4.15 -13.45
C GLY A 224 -7.32 3.39 -14.70
N PRO A 225 -6.89 2.13 -14.94
CA PRO A 225 -7.20 1.41 -16.16
C PRO A 225 -8.66 0.96 -16.36
N VAL A 226 -9.47 0.91 -15.30
CA VAL A 226 -10.81 0.32 -15.36
C VAL A 226 -11.64 0.92 -16.51
N ALA A 227 -11.80 2.22 -16.54
CA ALA A 227 -12.57 2.91 -17.58
C ALA A 227 -11.87 2.86 -18.95
N ALA A 228 -10.55 3.03 -18.98
CA ALA A 228 -9.75 3.05 -20.21
C ALA A 228 -9.79 1.71 -20.95
N LEU A 229 -9.87 0.59 -20.21
CA LEU A 229 -9.98 -0.76 -20.78
C LEU A 229 -11.43 -1.25 -20.94
N GLY A 230 -12.42 -0.34 -20.82
CA GLY A 230 -13.82 -0.64 -21.10
C GLY A 230 -14.49 -1.49 -20.02
N LEU A 231 -14.09 -1.33 -18.76
CA LEU A 231 -14.80 -1.90 -17.61
C LEU A 231 -15.57 -0.82 -16.86
N VAL A 232 -16.54 -1.23 -16.05
CA VAL A 232 -17.37 -0.40 -15.17
C VAL A 232 -17.33 -0.96 -13.76
N ILE A 233 -17.00 -0.13 -12.79
CA ILE A 233 -17.02 -0.50 -11.38
C ILE A 233 -18.48 -0.69 -10.93
N MET A 234 -18.74 -1.80 -10.23
CA MET A 234 -20.03 -2.04 -9.56
C MET A 234 -20.03 -1.34 -8.20
N GLU A 235 -21.01 -0.45 -8.00
CA GLU A 235 -21.14 0.32 -6.77
C GLU A 235 -21.47 -0.59 -5.57
N ASP A 236 -20.72 -0.43 -4.47
CA ASP A 236 -20.96 -1.12 -3.18
C ASP A 236 -21.98 -0.32 -2.35
N THR A 237 -23.26 -0.45 -2.70
CA THR A 237 -24.39 0.29 -2.06
C THR A 237 -24.59 -0.05 -0.58
N LYS A 238 -24.04 -1.17 -0.10
CA LYS A 238 -24.13 -1.61 1.31
C LYS A 238 -22.87 -1.29 2.11
N SER A 239 -21.89 -0.63 1.49
CA SER A 239 -20.59 -0.31 2.12
C SER A 239 -19.97 -1.54 2.80
N VAL A 240 -19.92 -2.67 2.08
CA VAL A 240 -19.39 -3.94 2.59
C VAL A 240 -17.91 -3.79 2.93
N GLN A 241 -17.17 -3.09 2.07
CA GLN A 241 -15.74 -2.93 2.26
C GLN A 241 -15.37 -1.86 3.29
N PRO A 242 -14.28 -2.06 4.06
CA PRO A 242 -13.64 -1.01 4.83
C PRO A 242 -13.17 0.17 3.95
N ILE A 243 -12.84 1.28 4.59
CA ILE A 243 -12.09 2.36 3.94
C ILE A 243 -10.60 2.06 4.01
N TYR A 244 -9.97 1.95 2.85
CA TYR A 244 -8.55 1.62 2.70
C TYR A 244 -7.74 2.87 2.36
N ALA A 245 -7.50 3.74 3.34
CA ALA A 245 -6.64 4.90 3.17
C ALA A 245 -5.16 4.50 3.27
N PRO A 246 -4.33 4.75 2.23
CA PRO A 246 -2.91 4.42 2.29
C PRO A 246 -2.18 5.28 3.33
N ALA A 247 -1.34 4.65 4.15
CA ALA A 247 -0.54 5.32 5.17
C ALA A 247 0.86 4.69 5.29
N PRO A 248 1.92 5.47 5.52
CA PRO A 248 3.20 4.89 5.91
C PRO A 248 3.07 4.28 7.30
N ILE A 249 3.52 3.05 7.46
CA ILE A 249 3.68 2.43 8.78
C ILE A 249 5.14 2.13 9.04
N VAL A 250 5.60 2.43 10.25
CA VAL A 250 7.01 2.38 10.61
C VAL A 250 7.19 1.75 11.99
N ARG A 251 8.24 0.96 12.17
CA ARG A 251 8.61 0.41 13.48
C ARG A 251 8.93 1.54 14.45
N GLU A 252 8.38 1.50 15.67
CA GLU A 252 8.52 2.54 16.68
C GLU A 252 10.00 2.91 16.93
N GLU A 253 10.87 1.91 17.07
CA GLU A 253 12.29 2.13 17.30
C GLU A 253 13.04 2.82 16.14
N VAL A 254 12.58 2.60 14.91
CA VAL A 254 13.14 3.23 13.71
C VAL A 254 12.71 4.68 13.62
N LEU A 255 11.44 4.96 13.91
CA LEU A 255 10.93 6.33 13.99
C LEU A 255 11.59 7.13 15.12
N ALA A 256 11.83 6.51 16.29
CA ALA A 256 12.53 7.15 17.39
C ALA A 256 13.98 7.56 17.02
N LYS A 257 14.68 6.72 16.24
CA LYS A 257 16.03 7.01 15.73
C LYS A 257 16.03 8.01 14.57
N ASN A 258 14.93 8.11 13.83
CA ASN A 258 14.77 8.96 12.63
C ASN A 258 13.47 9.77 12.68
N PRO A 259 13.29 10.70 13.64
CA PRO A 259 12.02 11.42 13.84
C PRO A 259 11.59 12.27 12.62
N LYS A 260 12.54 12.64 11.76
CA LYS A 260 12.27 13.36 10.51
C LYS A 260 11.41 12.56 9.53
N ILE A 261 11.34 11.23 9.62
CA ILE A 261 10.50 10.39 8.74
C ILE A 261 9.05 10.91 8.73
N LYS A 262 8.51 11.24 9.90
CA LYS A 262 7.16 11.78 10.03
C LYS A 262 6.97 13.07 9.24
N THR A 263 7.81 14.07 9.48
CA THR A 263 7.70 15.39 8.84
C THR A 263 7.98 15.35 7.33
N ILE A 264 8.75 14.37 6.85
CA ILE A 264 8.99 14.15 5.42
C ILE A 264 7.75 13.56 4.76
N LEU A 265 7.16 12.52 5.34
CA LEU A 265 6.14 11.71 4.67
C LEU A 265 4.72 12.26 4.79
N GLU A 266 4.36 12.94 5.89
CA GLU A 266 3.00 13.46 6.08
C GLU A 266 2.53 14.41 4.95
N PRO A 267 3.29 15.43 4.50
CA PRO A 267 2.84 16.29 3.40
C PRO A 267 2.74 15.53 2.08
N ILE A 268 3.55 14.49 1.87
CA ILE A 268 3.53 13.66 0.67
C ILE A 268 2.26 12.83 0.61
N PHE A 269 1.93 12.11 1.69
CA PHE A 269 0.71 11.28 1.72
C PHE A 269 -0.56 12.13 1.69
N LYS A 270 -0.55 13.32 2.28
CA LYS A 270 -1.65 14.28 2.16
C LYS A 270 -1.92 14.73 0.71
N ALA A 271 -0.90 14.77 -0.14
CA ALA A 271 -1.03 15.14 -1.55
C ALA A 271 -1.46 13.98 -2.48
N LEU A 272 -1.58 12.76 -1.96
CA LEU A 272 -1.96 11.55 -2.70
C LEU A 272 -3.47 11.28 -2.56
N ASP A 273 -4.32 12.15 -3.11
CA ASP A 273 -5.77 11.90 -3.17
C ASP A 273 -6.12 10.83 -4.22
N GLY A 274 -7.40 10.42 -4.24
CA GLY A 274 -7.87 9.36 -5.14
C GLY A 274 -7.60 9.65 -6.61
N ALA A 275 -7.82 10.88 -7.07
CA ALA A 275 -7.58 11.27 -8.46
C ALA A 275 -6.10 11.27 -8.79
N THR A 276 -5.25 11.71 -7.87
CA THR A 276 -3.79 11.66 -8.02
C THR A 276 -3.32 10.20 -8.13
N LEU A 277 -3.77 9.32 -7.25
CA LEU A 277 -3.38 7.89 -7.31
C LEU A 277 -3.87 7.21 -8.59
N GLN A 278 -5.11 7.46 -9.01
CA GLN A 278 -5.61 6.95 -10.30
C GLN A 278 -4.73 7.40 -11.47
N ALA A 279 -4.34 8.67 -11.52
CA ALA A 279 -3.48 9.18 -12.58
C ALA A 279 -2.07 8.57 -12.55
N LEU A 280 -1.48 8.40 -11.36
CA LEU A 280 -0.16 7.79 -11.21
C LEU A 280 -0.18 6.29 -11.54
N ASN A 281 -1.20 5.57 -11.07
CA ASN A 281 -1.39 4.15 -11.39
C ASN A 281 -1.63 3.94 -12.90
N ALA A 282 -2.37 4.83 -13.57
CA ALA A 282 -2.58 4.78 -15.00
C ALA A 282 -1.27 4.89 -15.80
N LYS A 283 -0.35 5.77 -15.40
CA LYS A 283 0.98 5.87 -16.04
C LYS A 283 1.76 4.55 -15.98
N ILE A 284 1.62 3.81 -14.87
CA ILE A 284 2.30 2.51 -14.72
C ILE A 284 1.55 1.42 -15.49
N GLN A 285 0.24 1.33 -15.29
CA GLN A 285 -0.58 0.21 -15.76
C GLN A 285 -0.96 0.30 -17.24
N ILE A 286 -1.12 1.52 -17.79
CA ILE A 286 -1.52 1.75 -19.18
C ILE A 286 -0.31 2.13 -20.02
N GLU A 287 0.49 3.11 -19.56
CA GLU A 287 1.61 3.65 -20.32
C GLU A 287 2.90 2.83 -20.13
N GLY A 288 2.92 1.84 -19.22
CA GLY A 288 4.06 0.97 -18.97
C GLY A 288 5.26 1.69 -18.32
N GLN A 289 5.04 2.85 -17.70
CA GLN A 289 6.12 3.59 -17.05
C GLN A 289 6.61 2.87 -15.78
N ASP A 290 7.91 2.99 -15.50
CA ASP A 290 8.51 2.42 -14.29
C ASP A 290 7.98 3.11 -13.02
N ALA A 291 7.62 2.34 -11.99
CA ALA A 291 7.01 2.84 -10.77
C ALA A 291 7.92 3.81 -10.00
N LYS A 292 9.24 3.59 -10.01
CA LYS A 292 10.22 4.48 -9.36
C LYS A 292 10.31 5.80 -10.10
N LYS A 293 10.28 5.75 -11.44
CA LYS A 293 10.25 6.96 -12.28
C LYS A 293 8.99 7.78 -12.00
N VAL A 294 7.81 7.15 -12.00
CA VAL A 294 6.51 7.83 -11.74
C VAL A 294 6.51 8.45 -10.33
N ALA A 295 7.02 7.74 -9.32
CA ALA A 295 7.18 8.26 -7.96
C ALA A 295 8.09 9.50 -7.92
N GLY A 296 9.24 9.46 -8.58
CA GLY A 296 10.17 10.58 -8.65
C GLY A 296 9.59 11.82 -9.36
N ASP A 297 8.91 11.60 -10.48
CA ASP A 297 8.24 12.67 -11.23
C ASP A 297 7.12 13.32 -10.41
N PHE A 298 6.33 12.53 -9.69
CA PHE A 298 5.31 13.02 -8.76
C PHE A 298 5.93 13.91 -7.68
N LEU A 299 6.93 13.40 -6.96
CA LEU A 299 7.57 14.14 -5.87
C LEU A 299 8.17 15.48 -6.35
N LYS A 300 8.85 15.49 -7.51
CA LYS A 300 9.39 16.71 -8.12
C LYS A 300 8.29 17.67 -8.56
N SER A 301 7.25 17.19 -9.23
CA SER A 301 6.13 18.02 -9.71
C SER A 301 5.39 18.74 -8.60
N LYS A 302 5.38 18.17 -7.39
CA LYS A 302 4.79 18.76 -6.19
C LYS A 302 5.79 19.59 -5.37
N GLY A 303 7.05 19.67 -5.78
CA GLY A 303 8.11 20.37 -5.04
C GLY A 303 8.45 19.71 -3.69
N LEU A 304 8.17 18.42 -3.55
CA LEU A 304 8.37 17.64 -2.31
C LEU A 304 9.81 17.10 -2.20
N ILE A 305 10.52 17.03 -3.32
CA ILE A 305 11.96 16.79 -3.41
C ILE A 305 12.56 17.72 -4.47
N LYS A 306 13.90 17.92 -4.41
CA LYS A 306 14.66 18.70 -5.41
C LYS A 306 15.01 17.87 -6.64
#